data_e5a45b04f8e7980ada045a2ef869e9f8
#
_entry.id   e5a45b04f8e7980ada045a2ef869e9f8
#
_cell.length_a   1.000
_cell.length_b   1.000
_cell.length_c   1.000
_cell.angle_alpha   90.00
_cell.angle_beta   90.00
_cell.angle_gamma   90.00
#
_symmetry.space_group_name_H-M   'P 1'
#
loop_
_entity.id
_entity.type
_entity.pdbx_description
1 polymer ?
#
loop_
_entity_poly.entity_id
_entity_poly.type
_entity_poly.pdbx_seq_one_letter_code
_entity_poly.pdbx_strand_id
1 'polypeptide(L)'
;CCTNKIIILKELEWREVLDMCNSGKLNSEIYNSGNNNSGNYNSGNYNNGNYNSGNYNSGNHNTGDGNCGNNNSGNNNSGNYNCGDYNSGHYNSGHCNSGQHNTGDYNSGDYNSGNHNSGYCNTNTPKVRMFNHVTDFDFDDETITRFENILFNCPQSYKYSDFISISDMSEDEIIRHPECDTIG
;
A
#
# COMPACT_ATOMS: atom_id res chain seq x y z
N CYS A 1 57.19 -17.16 -21.20
CA CYS A 1 57.52 -15.75 -20.96
C CYS A 1 56.23 -14.97 -20.91
N CYS A 2 55.79 -14.63 -19.71
CA CYS A 2 54.68 -13.69 -19.53
C CYS A 2 55.23 -12.28 -19.72
N THR A 3 54.81 -11.61 -20.77
CA THR A 3 55.11 -10.21 -20.95
C THR A 3 54.13 -9.38 -20.16
N ASN A 4 54.59 -8.79 -19.04
CA ASN A 4 53.82 -7.84 -18.22
C ASN A 4 53.71 -6.47 -18.97
N LYS A 5 53.30 -6.48 -20.22
CA LYS A 5 53.15 -5.26 -20.99
C LYS A 5 51.67 -4.93 -21.13
N ILE A 6 51.20 -3.97 -20.36
CA ILE A 6 49.89 -3.37 -20.54
C ILE A 6 50.00 -2.35 -21.65
N ILE A 7 49.20 -2.48 -22.70
CA ILE A 7 49.07 -1.49 -23.77
C ILE A 7 47.76 -0.78 -23.54
N ILE A 8 47.82 0.51 -23.25
CA ILE A 8 46.64 1.38 -23.21
C ILE A 8 46.31 1.72 -24.67
N LEU A 9 45.15 1.25 -25.13
CA LEU A 9 44.73 1.47 -26.52
C LEU A 9 44.01 2.81 -26.71
N LYS A 10 43.23 3.22 -25.69
CA LYS A 10 42.48 4.47 -25.72
C LYS A 10 42.14 4.88 -24.29
N GLU A 11 42.20 6.16 -24.00
CA GLU A 11 41.57 6.77 -22.85
C GLU A 11 40.10 7.04 -23.21
N LEU A 12 39.18 6.60 -22.37
CA LEU A 12 37.75 6.77 -22.58
C LEU A 12 37.24 7.98 -21.79
N GLU A 13 36.40 8.76 -22.44
CA GLU A 13 35.64 9.79 -21.76
C GLU A 13 34.59 9.13 -20.83
N TRP A 14 34.26 9.80 -19.70
CA TRP A 14 33.32 9.26 -18.74
C TRP A 14 31.96 8.84 -19.37
N ARG A 15 31.51 9.59 -20.38
CA ARG A 15 30.30 9.27 -21.13
C ARG A 15 30.40 7.94 -21.88
N GLU A 16 31.54 7.67 -22.50
CA GLU A 16 31.79 6.39 -23.17
C GLU A 16 31.78 5.22 -22.17
N VAL A 17 32.32 5.44 -20.96
CA VAL A 17 32.29 4.44 -19.87
C VAL A 17 30.84 4.17 -19.42
N LEU A 18 30.04 5.21 -19.27
CA LEU A 18 28.63 5.06 -18.92
C LEU A 18 27.84 4.26 -19.96
N ASP A 19 28.06 4.57 -21.25
CA ASP A 19 27.38 3.87 -22.35
C ASP A 19 27.79 2.40 -22.46
N MET A 20 29.03 2.07 -22.06
CA MET A 20 29.50 0.68 -22.02
C MET A 20 28.98 -0.12 -20.81
N CYS A 21 28.76 0.53 -19.68
CA CYS A 21 28.35 -0.10 -18.44
C CYS A 21 26.83 -0.17 -18.25
N ASN A 22 26.09 0.64 -18.98
CA ASN A 22 24.63 0.73 -18.86
C ASN A 22 23.93 0.11 -20.08
N SER A 23 22.78 -0.47 -19.81
CA SER A 23 21.80 -0.85 -20.84
C SER A 23 20.61 0.10 -20.77
N GLY A 24 20.35 0.83 -21.85
CA GLY A 24 19.27 1.82 -21.89
C GLY A 24 19.78 3.25 -22.01
N LYS A 25 18.91 4.23 -21.72
CA LYS A 25 19.19 5.65 -21.98
C LYS A 25 19.03 6.51 -20.72
N LEU A 26 19.76 7.62 -20.70
CA LEU A 26 19.65 8.65 -19.67
C LEU A 26 19.92 8.13 -18.25
N ASN A 27 20.83 7.19 -18.11
CA ASN A 27 21.33 6.73 -16.82
C ASN A 27 22.52 7.61 -16.39
N SER A 28 22.57 8.00 -15.12
CA SER A 28 23.63 8.91 -14.64
C SER A 28 24.83 8.19 -14.03
N GLU A 29 24.64 6.96 -13.57
CA GLU A 29 25.68 6.16 -12.92
C GLU A 29 25.83 4.79 -13.61
N ILE A 30 26.61 3.87 -13.05
CA ILE A 30 27.04 2.64 -13.72
C ILE A 30 26.15 1.43 -13.37
N TYR A 31 26.20 0.44 -14.27
CA TYR A 31 25.53 -0.84 -14.14
C TYR A 31 24.00 -0.74 -14.00
N ASN A 32 23.41 0.21 -14.71
CA ASN A 32 21.96 0.33 -14.80
C ASN A 32 21.42 -0.38 -16.05
N SER A 33 20.28 -1.05 -15.88
CA SER A 33 19.50 -1.62 -16.98
C SER A 33 18.13 -0.92 -17.03
N GLY A 34 17.77 -0.39 -18.20
CA GLY A 34 16.58 0.43 -18.38
C GLY A 34 16.90 1.90 -18.56
N ASN A 35 15.93 2.79 -18.33
CA ASN A 35 16.07 4.20 -18.69
C ASN A 35 15.86 5.12 -17.48
N ASN A 36 16.49 6.28 -17.54
CA ASN A 36 16.31 7.36 -16.58
C ASN A 36 16.58 6.94 -15.13
N ASN A 37 17.59 6.12 -14.91
CA ASN A 37 18.01 5.75 -13.57
C ASN A 37 19.11 6.69 -13.07
N SER A 38 19.01 7.05 -11.79
CA SER A 38 20.02 7.79 -11.04
C SER A 38 20.53 6.93 -9.90
N GLY A 39 21.85 6.75 -9.84
CA GLY A 39 22.50 5.80 -8.94
C GLY A 39 22.96 4.53 -9.66
N ASN A 40 23.40 3.53 -8.91
CA ASN A 40 24.08 2.36 -9.47
C ASN A 40 23.24 1.09 -9.35
N TYR A 41 23.48 0.16 -10.25
CA TYR A 41 22.92 -1.19 -10.19
C TYR A 41 21.38 -1.23 -10.15
N ASN A 42 20.71 -0.31 -10.87
CA ASN A 42 19.26 -0.34 -10.99
C ASN A 42 18.82 -1.16 -12.20
N SER A 43 17.74 -1.93 -12.05
CA SER A 43 17.06 -2.64 -13.13
C SER A 43 15.62 -2.14 -13.25
N GLY A 44 15.26 -1.62 -14.43
CA GLY A 44 13.99 -0.97 -14.68
C GLY A 44 14.15 0.50 -15.01
N ASN A 45 13.10 1.31 -14.85
CA ASN A 45 13.11 2.70 -15.30
C ASN A 45 12.80 3.67 -14.17
N TYR A 46 13.33 4.86 -14.28
CA TYR A 46 13.04 5.97 -13.38
C TYR A 46 13.35 5.69 -11.91
N ASN A 47 14.39 4.91 -11.62
CA ASN A 47 14.84 4.68 -10.26
C ASN A 47 15.84 5.75 -9.81
N ASN A 48 15.69 6.19 -8.56
CA ASN A 48 16.62 7.09 -7.89
C ASN A 48 17.18 6.42 -6.64
N GLY A 49 18.47 6.15 -6.65
CA GLY A 49 19.18 5.39 -5.63
C GLY A 49 19.87 4.17 -6.21
N ASN A 50 20.23 3.20 -5.37
CA ASN A 50 21.05 2.08 -5.80
C ASN A 50 20.34 0.74 -5.57
N TYR A 51 20.67 -0.23 -6.42
CA TYR A 51 20.21 -1.60 -6.29
C TYR A 51 18.67 -1.74 -6.28
N ASN A 52 17.96 -0.92 -7.06
CA ASN A 52 16.52 -1.06 -7.22
C ASN A 52 16.18 -1.98 -8.41
N SER A 53 15.15 -2.81 -8.23
CA SER A 53 14.58 -3.64 -9.28
C SER A 53 13.09 -3.31 -9.45
N GLY A 54 12.70 -2.87 -10.63
CA GLY A 54 11.38 -2.34 -10.94
C GLY A 54 11.44 -0.89 -11.38
N ASN A 55 10.31 -0.18 -11.32
CA ASN A 55 10.21 1.18 -11.85
C ASN A 55 9.81 2.19 -10.77
N TYR A 56 10.24 3.41 -10.95
CA TYR A 56 9.84 4.54 -10.11
C TYR A 56 10.18 4.38 -8.62
N ASN A 57 11.27 3.68 -8.30
CA ASN A 57 11.71 3.54 -6.92
C ASN A 57 12.61 4.71 -6.50
N SER A 58 12.43 5.18 -5.27
CA SER A 58 13.29 6.18 -4.62
C SER A 58 13.88 5.62 -3.34
N GLY A 59 15.20 5.56 -3.26
CA GLY A 59 15.95 4.92 -2.19
C GLY A 59 16.73 3.72 -2.67
N ASN A 60 17.10 2.81 -1.78
CA ASN A 60 18.01 1.71 -2.12
C ASN A 60 17.40 0.34 -1.82
N HIS A 61 17.82 -0.64 -2.62
CA HIS A 61 17.45 -2.04 -2.40
C HIS A 61 15.94 -2.29 -2.42
N ASN A 62 15.20 -1.60 -3.28
CA ASN A 62 13.78 -1.83 -3.45
C ASN A 62 13.52 -2.83 -4.60
N THR A 63 12.52 -3.69 -4.40
CA THR A 63 12.03 -4.61 -5.42
C THR A 63 10.53 -4.37 -5.63
N GLY A 64 10.12 -4.22 -6.89
CA GLY A 64 8.76 -3.80 -7.27
C GLY A 64 8.72 -2.35 -7.72
N ASP A 65 7.54 -1.78 -7.85
CA ASP A 65 7.35 -0.46 -8.43
C ASP A 65 6.89 0.57 -7.39
N GLY A 66 7.32 1.80 -7.57
CA GLY A 66 6.79 2.94 -6.83
C GLY A 66 7.16 2.99 -5.35
N ASN A 67 8.23 2.32 -4.92
CA ASN A 67 8.63 2.33 -3.52
C ASN A 67 9.45 3.58 -3.16
N CYS A 68 9.16 4.14 -2.00
CA CYS A 68 9.90 5.25 -1.41
C CYS A 68 10.52 4.82 -0.07
N GLY A 69 11.83 4.85 0.02
CA GLY A 69 12.58 4.35 1.17
C GLY A 69 13.52 3.21 0.80
N ASN A 70 13.87 2.36 1.75
CA ASN A 70 14.88 1.34 1.51
C ASN A 70 14.38 -0.06 1.89
N ASN A 71 14.90 -1.05 1.16
CA ASN A 71 14.66 -2.46 1.45
C ASN A 71 13.17 -2.84 1.44
N ASN A 72 12.40 -2.27 0.53
CA ASN A 72 11.00 -2.63 0.35
C ASN A 72 10.88 -3.71 -0.73
N SER A 73 9.96 -4.65 -0.51
CA SER A 73 9.57 -5.68 -1.47
C SER A 73 8.06 -5.61 -1.70
N GLY A 74 7.65 -5.46 -2.94
CA GLY A 74 6.28 -5.18 -3.34
C GLY A 74 6.14 -3.78 -3.93
N ASN A 75 4.93 -3.25 -4.02
CA ASN A 75 4.67 -2.00 -4.74
C ASN A 75 4.12 -0.91 -3.83
N ASN A 76 4.44 0.32 -4.18
CA ASN A 76 3.88 1.51 -3.55
C ASN A 76 4.05 1.56 -2.02
N ASN A 77 5.19 1.08 -1.52
CA ASN A 77 5.51 1.19 -0.11
C ASN A 77 6.22 2.52 0.19
N SER A 78 5.88 3.11 1.32
CA SER A 78 6.56 4.29 1.87
C SER A 78 7.18 3.95 3.22
N GLY A 79 8.48 4.17 3.35
CA GLY A 79 9.25 3.79 4.53
C GLY A 79 10.24 2.67 4.22
N ASN A 80 10.64 1.90 5.20
CA ASN A 80 11.71 0.91 5.03
C ASN A 80 11.30 -0.48 5.50
N TYR A 81 11.87 -1.49 4.87
CA TYR A 81 11.71 -2.88 5.26
C TYR A 81 10.25 -3.35 5.22
N ASN A 82 9.46 -2.86 4.27
CA ASN A 82 8.11 -3.35 4.07
C ASN A 82 8.10 -4.51 3.06
N CYS A 83 7.26 -5.49 3.33
CA CYS A 83 7.00 -6.63 2.44
C CYS A 83 5.50 -6.69 2.13
N GLY A 84 5.15 -6.66 0.84
CA GLY A 84 3.78 -6.53 0.36
C GLY A 84 3.54 -5.16 -0.23
N ASP A 85 2.30 -4.78 -0.46
CA ASP A 85 1.96 -3.58 -1.20
C ASP A 85 1.28 -2.52 -0.34
N TYR A 86 1.45 -1.26 -0.71
CA TYR A 86 0.76 -0.11 -0.12
C TYR A 86 1.00 0.08 1.38
N ASN A 87 2.15 -0.35 1.90
CA ASN A 87 2.48 -0.12 3.31
C ASN A 87 3.09 1.28 3.51
N SER A 88 2.69 1.92 4.61
CA SER A 88 3.26 3.19 5.07
C SER A 88 3.86 3.01 6.46
N GLY A 89 5.14 3.32 6.59
CA GLY A 89 5.88 3.11 7.83
C GLY A 89 6.98 2.07 7.65
N HIS A 90 7.30 1.32 8.71
CA HIS A 90 8.47 0.46 8.69
C HIS A 90 8.17 -0.96 9.17
N TYR A 91 8.88 -1.93 8.60
CA TYR A 91 8.82 -3.32 9.02
C TYR A 91 7.41 -3.93 8.96
N ASN A 92 6.59 -3.51 7.99
CA ASN A 92 5.27 -4.09 7.79
C ASN A 92 5.34 -5.28 6.82
N SER A 93 4.53 -6.31 7.09
CA SER A 93 4.36 -7.47 6.23
C SER A 93 2.87 -7.67 5.93
N GLY A 94 2.51 -7.71 4.67
CA GLY A 94 1.13 -7.73 4.19
C GLY A 94 0.78 -6.48 3.41
N HIS A 95 -0.48 -6.13 3.32
CA HIS A 95 -0.96 -5.06 2.48
C HIS A 95 -1.64 -3.94 3.27
N CYS A 96 -1.50 -2.71 2.77
CA CYS A 96 -2.22 -1.56 3.29
C CYS A 96 -2.04 -1.31 4.80
N ASN A 97 -0.85 -1.59 5.33
CA ASN A 97 -0.56 -1.30 6.74
C ASN A 97 0.00 0.12 6.90
N SER A 98 -0.40 0.77 7.99
CA SER A 98 0.13 2.06 8.41
C SER A 98 0.70 1.98 9.81
N GLY A 99 1.95 2.42 9.99
CA GLY A 99 2.67 2.30 11.25
C GLY A 99 3.84 1.34 11.17
N GLN A 100 4.17 0.65 12.25
CA GLN A 100 5.38 -0.16 12.32
C GLN A 100 5.11 -1.58 12.82
N HIS A 101 5.89 -2.53 12.29
CA HIS A 101 5.87 -3.92 12.77
C HIS A 101 4.49 -4.58 12.70
N ASN A 102 3.69 -4.24 11.69
CA ASN A 102 2.40 -4.89 11.47
C ASN A 102 2.55 -6.12 10.57
N THR A 103 1.79 -7.17 10.87
CA THR A 103 1.70 -8.39 10.06
C THR A 103 0.23 -8.66 9.74
N GLY A 104 -0.06 -8.94 8.48
CA GLY A 104 -1.43 -9.06 7.97
C GLY A 104 -1.83 -7.81 7.20
N ASP A 105 -3.12 -7.60 6.99
CA ASP A 105 -3.61 -6.57 6.09
C ASP A 105 -4.45 -5.51 6.83
N TYR A 106 -4.42 -4.29 6.30
CA TYR A 106 -5.23 -3.18 6.76
C TYR A 106 -5.05 -2.82 8.24
N ASN A 107 -3.84 -2.97 8.79
CA ASN A 107 -3.56 -2.58 10.16
C ASN A 107 -3.12 -1.11 10.25
N SER A 108 -3.57 -0.42 11.30
CA SER A 108 -3.18 0.94 11.64
C SER A 108 -2.62 1.02 13.06
N GLY A 109 -1.45 1.60 13.21
CA GLY A 109 -0.72 1.61 14.48
C GLY A 109 0.44 0.63 14.46
N ASP A 110 0.87 0.13 15.61
CA ASP A 110 2.13 -0.60 15.71
C ASP A 110 1.95 -1.99 16.35
N TYR A 111 2.78 -2.93 15.89
CA TYR A 111 2.87 -4.29 16.42
C TYR A 111 1.57 -5.08 16.35
N ASN A 112 0.73 -4.82 15.36
CA ASN A 112 -0.50 -5.58 15.16
C ASN A 112 -0.23 -6.84 14.31
N SER A 113 -0.94 -7.92 14.63
CA SER A 113 -0.94 -9.17 13.88
C SER A 113 -2.38 -9.59 13.59
N GLY A 114 -2.63 -10.06 12.39
CA GLY A 114 -4.00 -10.26 11.89
C GLY A 114 -4.43 -9.10 11.03
N ASN A 115 -5.72 -9.00 10.72
CA ASN A 115 -6.22 -8.00 9.78
C ASN A 115 -7.12 -6.97 10.47
N HIS A 116 -7.18 -5.78 9.88
CA HIS A 116 -8.11 -4.71 10.28
C HIS A 116 -7.95 -4.24 11.75
N ASN A 117 -6.75 -4.35 12.30
CA ASN A 117 -6.47 -3.88 13.64
C ASN A 117 -6.12 -2.39 13.66
N SER A 118 -6.50 -1.73 14.76
CA SER A 118 -6.11 -0.36 15.03
C SER A 118 -5.55 -0.23 16.44
N GLY A 119 -4.46 0.51 16.58
CA GLY A 119 -3.79 0.72 17.86
C GLY A 119 -2.53 -0.12 18.02
N TYR A 120 -2.33 -0.73 19.16
CA TYR A 120 -1.05 -1.32 19.55
C TYR A 120 -1.19 -2.75 20.05
N CYS A 121 -0.35 -3.66 19.55
CA CYS A 121 -0.22 -5.06 19.98
C CYS A 121 -1.53 -5.87 19.89
N ASN A 122 -2.37 -5.61 18.90
CA ASN A 122 -3.54 -6.44 18.67
C ASN A 122 -3.14 -7.68 17.86
N THR A 123 -3.66 -8.84 18.26
CA THR A 123 -3.26 -10.13 17.65
C THR A 123 -4.37 -10.83 16.89
N ASN A 124 -5.60 -10.42 17.10
CA ASN A 124 -6.76 -11.04 16.45
C ASN A 124 -7.42 -10.07 15.49
N THR A 125 -7.94 -10.58 14.39
CA THR A 125 -8.83 -9.81 13.52
C THR A 125 -10.09 -9.43 14.30
N PRO A 126 -10.38 -8.15 14.46
CA PRO A 126 -11.56 -7.73 15.20
C PRO A 126 -12.83 -8.09 14.43
N LYS A 127 -13.94 -8.24 15.15
CA LYS A 127 -15.27 -8.32 14.52
C LYS A 127 -15.71 -6.95 14.02
N VAL A 128 -16.50 -6.95 12.97
CA VAL A 128 -17.08 -5.72 12.43
C VAL A 128 -17.94 -5.04 13.50
N ARG A 129 -17.81 -3.73 13.60
CA ARG A 129 -18.69 -2.91 14.45
C ARG A 129 -19.58 -2.06 13.57
N MET A 130 -20.87 -2.16 13.79
CA MET A 130 -21.88 -1.35 13.12
C MET A 130 -22.71 -0.62 14.17
N PHE A 131 -22.95 0.66 13.97
CA PHE A 131 -23.74 1.49 14.88
C PHE A 131 -23.30 1.36 16.36
N ASN A 132 -21.98 1.33 16.59
CA ASN A 132 -21.33 1.14 17.90
C ASN A 132 -21.48 -0.26 18.53
N HIS A 133 -22.15 -1.19 17.88
CA HIS A 133 -22.31 -2.57 18.36
C HIS A 133 -21.30 -3.49 17.65
N VAL A 134 -20.76 -4.46 18.39
CA VAL A 134 -19.98 -5.55 17.81
C VAL A 134 -20.96 -6.53 17.16
N THR A 135 -20.71 -6.84 15.90
CA THR A 135 -21.52 -7.83 15.17
C THR A 135 -20.84 -9.20 15.17
N ASP A 136 -21.55 -10.23 14.74
CA ASP A 136 -20.97 -11.55 14.48
C ASP A 136 -20.30 -11.65 13.10
N PHE A 137 -20.34 -10.58 12.30
CA PHE A 137 -19.78 -10.53 10.96
C PHE A 137 -18.26 -10.37 10.97
N ASP A 138 -17.61 -11.05 10.07
CA ASP A 138 -16.21 -10.82 9.70
C ASP A 138 -16.14 -9.80 8.55
N PHE A 139 -14.97 -9.18 8.35
CA PHE A 139 -14.80 -8.17 7.28
C PHE A 139 -14.98 -8.73 5.86
N ASP A 140 -14.78 -10.02 5.69
CA ASP A 140 -14.96 -10.71 4.40
C ASP A 140 -16.40 -11.26 4.21
N ASP A 141 -17.33 -10.96 5.14
CA ASP A 141 -18.70 -11.42 5.06
C ASP A 141 -19.42 -10.74 3.88
N GLU A 142 -20.08 -11.55 3.05
CA GLU A 142 -20.83 -11.06 1.88
C GLU A 142 -21.91 -10.04 2.30
N THR A 143 -22.44 -10.16 3.51
CA THR A 143 -23.42 -9.23 4.06
C THR A 143 -22.85 -7.82 4.21
N ILE A 144 -21.58 -7.72 4.64
CA ILE A 144 -20.87 -6.42 4.74
C ILE A 144 -20.69 -5.81 3.36
N THR A 145 -20.21 -6.60 2.40
CA THR A 145 -20.05 -6.14 1.01
C THR A 145 -21.38 -5.66 0.41
N ARG A 146 -22.47 -6.36 0.68
CA ARG A 146 -23.82 -5.94 0.23
C ARG A 146 -24.26 -4.65 0.91
N PHE A 147 -23.99 -4.49 2.20
CA PHE A 147 -24.30 -3.27 2.94
C PHE A 147 -23.51 -2.07 2.42
N GLU A 148 -22.20 -2.22 2.19
CA GLU A 148 -21.37 -1.19 1.57
C GLU A 148 -21.90 -0.80 0.18
N ASN A 149 -22.25 -1.76 -0.65
CA ASN A 149 -22.83 -1.50 -1.95
C ASN A 149 -24.15 -0.71 -1.87
N ILE A 150 -24.98 -0.97 -0.87
CA ILE A 150 -26.23 -0.20 -0.62
C ILE A 150 -25.87 1.23 -0.22
N LEU A 151 -24.92 1.42 0.72
CA LEU A 151 -24.50 2.76 1.17
C LEU A 151 -23.89 3.60 0.04
N PHE A 152 -23.01 3.00 -0.77
CA PHE A 152 -22.30 3.73 -1.84
C PHE A 152 -23.18 3.97 -3.07
N ASN A 153 -24.13 3.09 -3.35
CA ASN A 153 -25.02 3.19 -4.49
C ASN A 153 -26.42 3.73 -4.13
N CYS A 154 -26.64 4.06 -2.84
CA CYS A 154 -27.87 4.71 -2.43
C CYS A 154 -28.00 6.07 -3.17
N PRO A 155 -29.04 6.28 -3.94
CA PRO A 155 -29.21 7.58 -4.61
C PRO A 155 -29.20 8.68 -3.56
N GLN A 156 -28.39 9.71 -3.76
CA GLN A 156 -28.33 10.88 -2.86
C GLN A 156 -29.62 11.72 -2.84
N SER A 157 -30.73 11.11 -3.21
CA SER A 157 -32.05 11.72 -3.30
C SER A 157 -32.87 11.67 -1.99
N TYR A 158 -32.37 10.94 -0.98
CA TYR A 158 -32.99 10.99 0.34
C TYR A 158 -32.61 12.30 1.00
N LYS A 159 -33.52 13.23 1.00
CA LYS A 159 -33.40 14.45 1.81
C LYS A 159 -33.74 14.10 3.26
N TYR A 160 -33.15 14.83 4.20
CA TYR A 160 -33.46 14.68 5.63
C TYR A 160 -34.96 14.83 5.93
N SER A 161 -35.69 15.51 5.02
CA SER A 161 -37.16 15.63 5.04
C SER A 161 -37.91 14.33 4.70
N ASP A 162 -37.21 13.31 4.24
CA ASP A 162 -37.85 12.03 3.88
C ASP A 162 -37.86 11.03 5.06
N PHE A 163 -37.23 11.41 6.16
CA PHE A 163 -37.27 10.66 7.42
C PHE A 163 -38.39 11.19 8.31
N ILE A 164 -39.34 10.34 8.59
CA ILE A 164 -40.42 10.65 9.53
C ILE A 164 -39.90 10.32 10.94
N SER A 165 -40.00 11.25 11.90
CA SER A 165 -39.68 10.97 13.29
C SER A 165 -40.66 9.91 13.84
N ILE A 166 -40.19 9.03 14.72
CA ILE A 166 -41.04 8.04 15.38
C ILE A 166 -42.26 8.71 16.05
N SER A 167 -42.08 9.91 16.60
CA SER A 167 -43.18 10.71 17.16
C SER A 167 -44.26 11.14 16.16
N ASP A 168 -43.91 11.14 14.86
CA ASP A 168 -44.80 11.58 13.79
C ASP A 168 -45.31 10.42 12.94
N MET A 169 -44.91 9.17 13.25
CA MET A 169 -45.40 7.96 12.60
C MET A 169 -46.79 7.58 13.10
N SER A 170 -47.62 7.14 12.16
CA SER A 170 -48.90 6.56 12.51
C SER A 170 -48.77 5.20 13.20
N GLU A 171 -49.77 4.76 13.96
CA GLU A 171 -49.79 3.44 14.60
C GLU A 171 -49.60 2.30 13.60
N ASP A 172 -50.12 2.42 12.38
CA ASP A 172 -49.95 1.42 11.33
C ASP A 172 -48.50 1.39 10.77
N GLU A 173 -47.79 2.49 10.75
CA GLU A 173 -46.39 2.58 10.33
C GLU A 173 -45.46 1.99 11.40
N ILE A 174 -45.73 2.25 12.69
CA ILE A 174 -44.99 1.66 13.83
C ILE A 174 -45.18 0.14 13.84
N ILE A 175 -46.39 -0.36 13.58
CA ILE A 175 -46.67 -1.82 13.55
C ILE A 175 -45.94 -2.49 12.38
N ARG A 176 -45.77 -1.80 11.25
CA ARG A 176 -45.04 -2.35 10.07
C ARG A 176 -43.50 -2.33 10.23
N HIS A 177 -43.01 -1.49 11.11
CA HIS A 177 -41.58 -1.27 11.35
C HIS A 177 -41.24 -1.31 12.83
N PRO A 178 -41.46 -2.46 13.51
CA PRO A 178 -41.24 -2.62 14.97
C PRO A 178 -39.76 -2.41 15.33
N GLU A 179 -38.82 -2.51 14.38
CA GLU A 179 -37.40 -2.20 14.55
C GLU A 179 -37.14 -0.74 14.89
N CYS A 180 -38.03 0.18 14.58
CA CYS A 180 -37.90 1.61 14.90
C CYS A 180 -37.99 1.90 16.40
N ASP A 181 -38.65 1.03 17.18
CA ASP A 181 -38.81 1.18 18.64
C ASP A 181 -37.52 0.85 19.43
N THR A 182 -36.51 0.28 18.79
CA THR A 182 -35.29 -0.18 19.45
C THR A 182 -34.09 0.75 19.26
N ILE A 183 -34.25 1.87 18.54
CA ILE A 183 -33.20 2.84 18.26
C ILE A 183 -33.47 4.13 19.05
N GLY A 184 -33.54 4.03 20.36
CA GLY A 184 -33.66 5.15 21.29
C GLY A 184 -32.34 5.36 22.06
#